data_0494d7787dc876a6a3b8e6027ae3f3bf
#
_entry.id   0494d7787dc876a6a3b8e6027ae3f3bf
#
_cell.length_a   1.000
_cell.length_b   1.000
_cell.length_c   1.000
_cell.angle_alpha   90.00
_cell.angle_beta   90.00
_cell.angle_gamma   90.00
#
_symmetry.space_group_name_H-M   'P 1'
#
loop_
_entity.id
_entity.type
_entity.pdbx_description
1 polymer ?
#
loop_
_entity_poly.entity_id
_entity_poly.type
_entity_poly.pdbx_seq_one_letter_code
_entity_poly.pdbx_strand_id
1 'polypeptide(L)'
;MPDTEPQGTAQIPFREWLRGGKWLAGLAGGAIAAPIGIQLHELGHFAVNVACGFPDNVLRYASVSWTGSSEFRRLWRAGDVEAAAAIAEPWQVALSAAAGPIVSYLTAIGFVLWVRRYGPGPLSLVLGSGFVAPLQGMAAIPVIVIDLFGGGFRGNQDEANFAAITGVPPSLAVLPGLICLVLSYWFLVTAFPRGQRLRAVVPPLLGVALGIALWGSVLGPLVLP
;
A
#
# COMPACT_ATOMS: atom_id res chain seq x y z
N MET A 1 -34.46 30.39 19.02
CA MET A 1 -33.33 29.44 19.04
C MET A 1 -32.07 30.26 18.98
N PRO A 2 -31.17 30.22 19.96
CA PRO A 2 -29.93 30.99 19.89
C PRO A 2 -29.03 30.35 18.86
N ASP A 3 -28.58 31.15 17.89
CA ASP A 3 -27.55 30.77 16.90
C ASP A 3 -26.27 30.46 17.66
N THR A 4 -25.97 29.15 17.78
CA THR A 4 -24.65 28.70 18.21
C THR A 4 -23.69 28.96 17.06
N GLU A 5 -22.97 30.08 17.11
CA GLU A 5 -21.80 30.29 16.25
C GLU A 5 -20.89 29.09 16.34
N PRO A 6 -20.44 28.52 15.21
CA PRO A 6 -19.45 27.45 15.23
C PRO A 6 -18.19 28.00 15.90
N GLN A 7 -17.85 27.47 17.07
CA GLN A 7 -16.60 27.79 17.76
C GLN A 7 -15.45 27.60 16.77
N GLY A 8 -14.93 28.75 16.33
CA GLY A 8 -13.76 28.79 15.45
C GLY A 8 -12.62 28.06 16.12
N THR A 9 -12.28 26.87 15.60
CA THR A 9 -11.12 26.10 16.03
C THR A 9 -9.90 27.00 15.94
N ALA A 10 -9.40 27.44 17.08
CA ALA A 10 -8.22 28.28 17.19
C ALA A 10 -7.08 27.64 16.37
N GLN A 11 -6.66 28.30 15.30
CA GLN A 11 -5.55 27.84 14.46
C GLN A 11 -4.27 27.93 15.29
N ILE A 12 -3.73 26.78 15.67
CA ILE A 12 -2.43 26.72 16.34
C ILE A 12 -1.37 27.26 15.35
N PRO A 13 -0.62 28.32 15.71
CA PRO A 13 0.41 28.87 14.86
C PRO A 13 1.45 27.80 14.47
N PHE A 14 1.98 27.88 13.26
CA PHE A 14 2.94 26.88 12.73
C PHE A 14 4.15 26.66 13.66
N ARG A 15 4.68 27.73 14.27
CA ARG A 15 5.80 27.64 15.23
C ARG A 15 5.43 26.87 16.50
N GLU A 16 4.21 26.98 17.00
CA GLU A 16 3.74 26.24 18.18
C GLU A 16 3.52 24.77 17.85
N TRP A 17 3.05 24.48 16.63
CA TRP A 17 2.91 23.10 16.18
C TRP A 17 4.26 22.41 16.04
N LEU A 18 5.28 23.09 15.50
CA LEU A 18 6.67 22.57 15.45
C LEU A 18 7.27 22.37 16.85
N ARG A 19 7.00 23.31 17.78
CA ARG A 19 7.47 23.21 19.17
C ARG A 19 6.76 22.14 19.97
N GLY A 20 5.54 21.79 19.60
CA GLY A 20 4.69 20.82 20.33
C GLY A 20 5.06 19.34 20.15
N GLY A 21 6.17 19.00 19.51
CA GLY A 21 6.58 17.60 19.28
C GLY A 21 5.68 16.80 18.30
N LYS A 22 4.54 17.36 17.88
CA LYS A 22 3.57 16.69 16.99
C LYS A 22 4.17 16.37 15.62
N TRP A 23 5.09 17.18 15.14
CA TRP A 23 5.79 16.96 13.89
C TRP A 23 6.70 15.71 13.96
N LEU A 24 7.50 15.60 15.02
CA LEU A 24 8.36 14.42 15.26
C LEU A 24 7.53 13.16 15.45
N ALA A 25 6.41 13.26 16.16
CA ALA A 25 5.50 12.15 16.34
C ALA A 25 4.87 11.69 15.00
N GLY A 26 4.52 12.63 14.11
CA GLY A 26 4.06 12.32 12.76
C GLY A 26 5.13 11.63 11.92
N LEU A 27 6.36 12.13 11.96
CA LEU A 27 7.51 11.54 11.27
C LEU A 27 7.79 10.11 11.78
N ALA A 28 7.92 9.95 13.09
CA ALA A 28 8.17 8.65 13.71
C ALA A 28 7.04 7.65 13.43
N GLY A 29 5.78 8.11 13.53
CA GLY A 29 4.61 7.29 13.21
C GLY A 29 4.62 6.79 11.78
N GLY A 30 4.92 7.65 10.81
CA GLY A 30 5.05 7.26 9.41
C GLY A 30 6.19 6.26 9.20
N ALA A 31 7.34 6.49 9.82
CA ALA A 31 8.50 5.59 9.70
C ALA A 31 8.22 4.19 10.26
N ILE A 32 7.48 4.08 11.37
CA ILE A 32 7.08 2.79 11.94
C ILE A 32 5.95 2.15 11.13
N ALA A 33 5.03 2.95 10.60
CA ALA A 33 3.91 2.44 9.82
C ALA A 33 4.33 1.82 8.49
N ALA A 34 5.44 2.27 7.90
CA ALA A 34 5.93 1.76 6.64
C ALA A 34 6.20 0.24 6.66
N PRO A 35 7.04 -0.30 7.56
CA PRO A 35 7.22 -1.75 7.64
C PRO A 35 5.92 -2.50 7.98
N ILE A 36 5.06 -1.94 8.82
CA ILE A 36 3.77 -2.55 9.15
C ILE A 36 2.90 -2.67 7.89
N GLY A 37 2.77 -1.60 7.10
CA GLY A 37 1.98 -1.61 5.88
C GLY A 37 2.52 -2.58 4.83
N ILE A 38 3.85 -2.65 4.66
CA ILE A 38 4.51 -3.62 3.78
C ILE A 38 4.21 -5.04 4.25
N GLN A 39 4.38 -5.34 5.54
CA GLN A 39 4.13 -6.68 6.06
C GLN A 39 2.66 -7.09 5.98
N LEU A 40 1.72 -6.18 6.20
CA LEU A 40 0.29 -6.47 6.00
C LEU A 40 -0.02 -6.84 4.55
N HIS A 41 0.60 -6.15 3.59
CA HIS A 41 0.50 -6.49 2.18
C HIS A 41 1.04 -7.91 1.90
N GLU A 42 2.26 -8.20 2.34
CA GLU A 42 2.88 -9.51 2.15
C GLU A 42 2.10 -10.63 2.87
N LEU A 43 1.53 -10.35 4.03
CA LEU A 43 0.65 -11.29 4.73
C LEU A 43 -0.60 -11.62 3.91
N GLY A 44 -1.11 -10.69 3.09
CA GLY A 44 -2.19 -10.96 2.14
C GLY A 44 -1.81 -12.08 1.16
N HIS A 45 -0.65 -11.96 0.51
CA HIS A 45 -0.10 -13.00 -0.36
C HIS A 45 0.11 -14.32 0.37
N PHE A 46 0.76 -14.26 1.54
CA PHE A 46 1.07 -15.41 2.35
C PHE A 46 -0.19 -16.20 2.75
N ALA A 47 -1.23 -15.50 3.20
CA ALA A 47 -2.49 -16.12 3.61
C ALA A 47 -3.16 -16.90 2.45
N VAL A 48 -3.18 -16.30 1.25
CA VAL A 48 -3.73 -16.97 0.07
C VAL A 48 -2.84 -18.13 -0.37
N ASN A 49 -1.53 -17.99 -0.33
CA ASN A 49 -0.61 -19.08 -0.67
C ASN A 49 -0.81 -20.29 0.25
N VAL A 50 -0.97 -20.07 1.56
CA VAL A 50 -1.27 -21.13 2.52
C VAL A 50 -2.64 -21.74 2.24
N ALA A 51 -3.66 -20.94 1.98
CA ALA A 51 -5.01 -21.42 1.68
C ALA A 51 -5.08 -22.24 0.38
N CYS A 52 -4.27 -21.88 -0.61
CA CYS A 52 -4.14 -22.64 -1.87
C CYS A 52 -3.24 -23.89 -1.74
N GLY A 53 -2.60 -24.10 -0.59
CA GLY A 53 -1.73 -25.26 -0.36
C GLY A 53 -0.39 -25.19 -1.08
N PHE A 54 0.10 -23.98 -1.43
CA PHE A 54 1.42 -23.84 -2.04
C PHE A 54 2.51 -24.32 -1.08
N PRO A 55 3.52 -25.09 -1.58
CA PRO A 55 4.54 -25.65 -0.71
C PRO A 55 5.58 -24.60 -0.26
N ASP A 56 6.13 -24.81 0.94
CA ASP A 56 7.27 -24.06 1.47
C ASP A 56 7.12 -22.53 1.36
N ASN A 57 5.97 -22.03 1.85
CA ASN A 57 5.73 -20.60 1.84
C ASN A 57 6.70 -19.87 2.75
N VAL A 58 7.40 -18.87 2.20
CA VAL A 58 8.36 -18.04 2.93
C VAL A 58 7.92 -16.59 2.84
N LEU A 59 7.65 -15.99 4.02
CA LEU A 59 7.44 -14.55 4.18
C LEU A 59 8.78 -13.88 4.42
N ARG A 60 9.09 -12.87 3.61
CA ARG A 60 10.27 -12.01 3.74
C ARG A 60 9.86 -10.57 4.01
N TYR A 61 10.85 -9.70 4.20
CA TYR A 61 10.62 -8.29 4.53
C TYR A 61 9.84 -7.49 3.47
N ALA A 62 9.84 -7.92 2.21
CA ALA A 62 9.16 -7.24 1.10
C ALA A 62 8.77 -8.21 -0.02
N SER A 63 8.53 -9.48 0.30
CA SER A 63 8.08 -10.47 -0.67
C SER A 63 7.60 -11.75 0.00
N VAL A 64 6.70 -12.45 -0.70
CA VAL A 64 6.33 -13.84 -0.39
C VAL A 64 6.75 -14.74 -1.54
N SER A 65 7.30 -15.88 -1.23
CA SER A 65 7.64 -16.91 -2.20
C SER A 65 7.18 -18.28 -1.73
N TRP A 66 7.03 -19.20 -2.67
CA TRP A 66 6.77 -20.63 -2.44
C TRP A 66 7.59 -21.44 -3.43
N THR A 67 7.83 -22.72 -3.12
CA THR A 67 8.61 -23.60 -3.99
C THR A 67 7.94 -23.76 -5.35
N GLY A 68 8.63 -23.35 -6.42
CA GLY A 68 8.09 -23.30 -7.80
C GLY A 68 7.63 -21.92 -8.26
N SER A 69 7.48 -20.92 -7.39
CA SER A 69 6.93 -19.60 -7.75
C SER A 69 7.73 -18.86 -8.84
N SER A 70 9.05 -18.93 -8.80
CA SER A 70 9.92 -18.31 -9.82
C SER A 70 9.87 -19.06 -11.15
N GLU A 71 9.81 -20.38 -11.10
CA GLU A 71 9.71 -21.21 -12.30
C GLU A 71 8.35 -21.05 -12.99
N PHE A 72 7.26 -21.05 -12.21
CA PHE A 72 5.93 -20.73 -12.74
C PHE A 72 5.94 -19.40 -13.51
N ARG A 73 6.46 -18.32 -12.89
CA ARG A 73 6.52 -17.01 -13.55
C ARG A 73 7.39 -17.00 -14.80
N ARG A 74 8.50 -17.73 -14.78
CA ARG A 74 9.40 -17.85 -15.94
C ARG A 74 8.69 -18.51 -17.11
N LEU A 75 8.05 -19.67 -16.89
CA LEU A 75 7.32 -20.43 -17.91
C LEU A 75 6.13 -19.64 -18.45
N TRP A 76 5.35 -19.06 -17.55
CA TRP A 76 4.19 -18.24 -17.95
C TRP A 76 4.59 -17.08 -18.86
N ARG A 77 5.65 -16.36 -18.52
CA ARG A 77 6.17 -15.25 -19.33
C ARG A 77 6.77 -15.71 -20.67
N ALA A 78 7.25 -16.93 -20.73
CA ALA A 78 7.73 -17.53 -21.97
C ALA A 78 6.59 -18.03 -22.88
N GLY A 79 5.33 -18.02 -22.39
CA GLY A 79 4.17 -18.52 -23.11
C GLY A 79 3.97 -20.05 -23.00
N ASP A 80 4.77 -20.71 -22.17
CA ASP A 80 4.65 -22.16 -21.88
C ASP A 80 3.63 -22.38 -20.76
N VAL A 81 2.36 -22.11 -21.10
CA VAL A 81 1.22 -22.11 -20.17
C VAL A 81 0.97 -23.52 -19.60
N GLU A 82 1.17 -24.55 -20.41
CA GLU A 82 0.94 -25.93 -19.99
C GLU A 82 1.98 -26.36 -18.92
N ALA A 83 3.27 -26.10 -19.16
CA ALA A 83 4.31 -26.37 -18.18
C ALA A 83 4.16 -25.53 -16.91
N ALA A 84 3.73 -24.28 -17.02
CA ALA A 84 3.42 -23.46 -15.85
C ALA A 84 2.24 -24.02 -15.04
N ALA A 85 1.15 -24.41 -15.70
CA ALA A 85 -0.03 -25.00 -15.05
C ALA A 85 0.28 -26.36 -14.38
N ALA A 86 1.30 -27.08 -14.82
CA ALA A 86 1.78 -28.29 -14.15
C ALA A 86 2.43 -28.00 -12.78
N ILE A 87 2.89 -26.77 -12.53
CA ILE A 87 3.48 -26.35 -11.25
C ILE A 87 2.40 -25.87 -10.27
N ALA A 88 1.45 -25.06 -10.73
CA ALA A 88 0.35 -24.52 -9.94
C ALA A 88 -0.81 -24.09 -10.82
N GLU A 89 -2.03 -24.15 -10.30
CA GLU A 89 -3.22 -23.68 -10.98
C GLU A 89 -3.12 -22.14 -11.22
N PRO A 90 -3.22 -21.66 -12.47
CA PRO A 90 -3.04 -20.24 -12.78
C PRO A 90 -3.97 -19.30 -11.99
N TRP A 91 -5.23 -19.71 -11.74
CA TRP A 91 -6.16 -18.89 -10.97
C TRP A 91 -5.72 -18.71 -9.51
N GLN A 92 -5.07 -19.72 -8.90
CA GLN A 92 -4.54 -19.61 -7.54
C GLN A 92 -3.37 -18.63 -7.48
N VAL A 93 -2.50 -18.66 -8.48
CA VAL A 93 -1.37 -17.72 -8.58
C VAL A 93 -1.89 -16.29 -8.83
N ALA A 94 -2.91 -16.12 -9.67
CA ALA A 94 -3.56 -14.84 -9.89
C ALA A 94 -4.22 -14.31 -8.60
N LEU A 95 -4.94 -15.17 -7.84
CA LEU A 95 -5.54 -14.81 -6.58
C LEU A 95 -4.47 -14.40 -5.55
N SER A 96 -3.37 -15.15 -5.49
CA SER A 96 -2.23 -14.77 -4.66
C SER A 96 -1.70 -13.39 -5.05
N ALA A 97 -1.48 -13.11 -6.33
CA ALA A 97 -1.00 -11.81 -6.79
C ALA A 97 -1.97 -10.65 -6.44
N ALA A 98 -3.28 -10.89 -6.44
CA ALA A 98 -4.26 -9.87 -6.07
C ALA A 98 -4.36 -9.63 -4.55
N ALA A 99 -3.98 -10.61 -3.72
CA ALA A 99 -4.26 -10.61 -2.28
C ALA A 99 -3.55 -9.48 -1.53
N GLY A 100 -2.26 -9.24 -1.82
CA GLY A 100 -1.50 -8.15 -1.21
C GLY A 100 -2.11 -6.76 -1.49
N PRO A 101 -2.33 -6.40 -2.77
CA PRO A 101 -3.05 -5.18 -3.13
C PRO A 101 -4.41 -5.04 -2.44
N ILE A 102 -5.24 -6.09 -2.41
CA ILE A 102 -6.56 -6.06 -1.75
C ILE A 102 -6.42 -5.73 -0.26
N VAL A 103 -5.49 -6.37 0.46
CA VAL A 103 -5.24 -6.07 1.88
C VAL A 103 -4.81 -4.62 2.07
N SER A 104 -3.96 -4.09 1.19
CA SER A 104 -3.55 -2.68 1.21
C SER A 104 -4.73 -1.73 1.02
N TYR A 105 -5.62 -2.02 0.07
CA TYR A 105 -6.80 -1.19 -0.19
C TYR A 105 -7.78 -1.22 0.99
N LEU A 106 -8.03 -2.39 1.56
CA LEU A 106 -8.88 -2.53 2.75
C LEU A 106 -8.29 -1.79 3.96
N THR A 107 -6.97 -1.86 4.15
CA THR A 107 -6.25 -1.12 5.20
C THR A 107 -6.41 0.39 5.01
N ALA A 108 -6.23 0.90 3.79
CA ALA A 108 -6.41 2.32 3.47
C ALA A 108 -7.84 2.80 3.73
N ILE A 109 -8.84 2.04 3.28
CA ILE A 109 -10.26 2.34 3.50
C ILE A 109 -10.58 2.32 4.99
N GLY A 110 -10.17 1.28 5.71
CA GLY A 110 -10.38 1.14 7.15
C GLY A 110 -9.79 2.31 7.94
N PHE A 111 -8.57 2.73 7.58
CA PHE A 111 -7.91 3.88 8.17
C PHE A 111 -8.67 5.20 7.91
N VAL A 112 -9.09 5.45 6.67
CA VAL A 112 -9.87 6.65 6.33
C VAL A 112 -11.17 6.70 7.11
N LEU A 113 -11.90 5.59 7.18
CA LEU A 113 -13.14 5.49 7.94
C LEU A 113 -12.91 5.75 9.42
N TRP A 114 -11.82 5.22 9.99
CA TRP A 114 -11.47 5.46 11.37
C TRP A 114 -11.13 6.92 11.65
N VAL A 115 -10.27 7.56 10.82
CA VAL A 115 -9.95 8.98 10.97
C VAL A 115 -11.21 9.86 10.85
N ARG A 116 -12.13 9.52 9.96
CA ARG A 116 -13.39 10.25 9.82
C ARG A 116 -14.33 10.07 11.00
N ARG A 117 -14.34 8.89 11.61
CA ARG A 117 -15.25 8.57 12.74
C ARG A 117 -14.75 9.11 14.08
N TYR A 118 -13.44 9.05 14.33
CA TYR A 118 -12.86 9.35 15.64
C TYR A 118 -11.93 10.56 15.62
N GLY A 119 -11.70 11.16 14.45
CA GLY A 119 -10.70 12.20 14.24
C GLY A 119 -9.28 11.63 14.21
N PRO A 120 -8.30 12.47 13.83
CA PRO A 120 -6.90 12.10 13.88
C PRO A 120 -6.49 11.95 15.35
N GLY A 121 -6.25 10.70 15.76
CA GLY A 121 -5.85 10.39 17.13
C GLY A 121 -4.45 10.91 17.47
N PRO A 122 -4.05 10.89 18.76
CA PRO A 122 -2.71 11.24 19.20
C PRO A 122 -1.64 10.27 18.67
N LEU A 123 -2.04 9.10 18.17
CA LEU A 123 -1.17 8.09 17.62
C LEU A 123 -0.89 8.39 16.15
N SER A 124 0.17 9.15 15.90
CA SER A 124 0.74 9.38 14.58
C SER A 124 1.12 8.10 13.82
N LEU A 125 1.28 6.96 14.54
CA LEU A 125 1.40 5.62 13.97
C LEU A 125 0.21 5.26 13.08
N VAL A 126 -1.01 5.55 13.55
CA VAL A 126 -2.23 5.27 12.80
C VAL A 126 -2.35 6.17 11.57
N LEU A 127 -1.99 7.44 11.71
CA LEU A 127 -1.92 8.36 10.57
C LEU A 127 -0.92 7.87 9.53
N GLY A 128 0.24 7.39 9.98
CA GLY A 128 1.28 6.88 9.10
C GLY A 128 0.85 5.62 8.34
N SER A 129 0.19 4.66 8.99
CA SER A 129 -0.24 3.42 8.34
C SER A 129 -1.23 3.67 7.19
N GLY A 130 -2.09 4.67 7.32
CA GLY A 130 -3.01 5.06 6.26
C GLY A 130 -2.32 5.66 5.03
N PHE A 131 -1.13 6.21 5.16
CA PHE A 131 -0.36 6.73 4.03
C PHE A 131 0.45 5.65 3.30
N VAL A 132 0.79 4.55 3.93
CA VAL A 132 1.54 3.45 3.30
C VAL A 132 0.68 2.69 2.32
N ALA A 133 -0.50 2.27 2.76
CA ALA A 133 -1.34 1.37 2.01
C ALA A 133 -1.71 1.87 0.58
N PRO A 134 -2.12 3.13 0.37
CA PRO A 134 -2.48 3.60 -0.96
C PRO A 134 -1.26 3.98 -1.83
N LEU A 135 -0.04 4.07 -1.28
CA LEU A 135 1.15 4.42 -2.06
C LEU A 135 1.45 3.41 -3.17
N GLN A 136 1.03 2.16 -3.02
CA GLN A 136 1.14 1.16 -4.09
C GLN A 136 0.38 1.58 -5.35
N GLY A 137 -0.72 2.32 -5.22
CA GLY A 137 -1.42 2.89 -6.35
C GLY A 137 -0.58 3.86 -7.20
N MET A 138 0.53 4.41 -6.66
CA MET A 138 1.47 5.23 -7.45
C MET A 138 2.17 4.40 -8.54
N ALA A 139 2.36 3.12 -8.33
CA ALA A 139 2.91 2.21 -9.32
C ALA A 139 1.99 2.06 -10.55
N ALA A 140 0.71 2.38 -10.42
CA ALA A 140 -0.24 2.39 -11.52
C ALA A 140 0.11 3.43 -12.60
N ILE A 141 0.69 4.56 -12.20
CA ILE A 141 0.96 5.67 -13.13
C ILE A 141 1.88 5.24 -14.28
N PRO A 142 3.10 4.70 -14.04
CA PRO A 142 3.96 4.24 -15.12
C PRO A 142 3.34 3.08 -15.90
N VAL A 143 2.57 2.19 -15.27
CA VAL A 143 1.90 1.09 -15.97
C VAL A 143 0.89 1.62 -16.98
N ILE A 144 0.02 2.54 -16.59
CA ILE A 144 -0.98 3.14 -17.47
C ILE A 144 -0.29 3.89 -18.61
N VAL A 145 0.74 4.69 -18.30
CA VAL A 145 1.47 5.44 -19.33
C VAL A 145 2.11 4.50 -20.35
N ILE A 146 2.82 3.46 -19.90
CA ILE A 146 3.46 2.48 -20.80
C ILE A 146 2.44 1.73 -21.64
N ASP A 147 1.32 1.31 -21.03
CA ASP A 147 0.25 0.57 -21.74
C ASP A 147 -0.42 1.44 -22.81
N LEU A 148 -0.71 2.71 -22.51
CA LEU A 148 -1.29 3.67 -23.47
C LEU A 148 -0.39 3.94 -24.69
N PHE A 149 0.93 3.85 -24.54
CA PHE A 149 1.89 3.99 -25.63
C PHE A 149 2.27 2.66 -26.30
N GLY A 150 1.52 1.58 -26.04
CA GLY A 150 1.73 0.28 -26.67
C GLY A 150 2.97 -0.47 -26.19
N GLY A 151 3.56 -0.05 -25.07
CA GLY A 151 4.85 -0.54 -24.57
C GLY A 151 4.80 -1.84 -23.75
N GLY A 152 3.71 -2.56 -23.68
CA GLY A 152 3.55 -3.83 -22.98
C GLY A 152 4.29 -3.87 -21.63
N PHE A 153 3.64 -3.55 -20.52
CA PHE A 153 4.29 -3.50 -19.20
C PHE A 153 4.70 -4.89 -18.70
N ARG A 154 6.00 -5.11 -18.49
CA ARG A 154 6.57 -6.37 -18.00
C ARG A 154 7.20 -6.22 -16.59
N GLY A 155 6.55 -5.49 -15.71
CA GLY A 155 7.02 -5.31 -14.33
C GLY A 155 6.85 -6.56 -13.46
N ASN A 156 7.53 -6.57 -12.30
CA ASN A 156 7.37 -7.60 -11.25
C ASN A 156 6.31 -7.20 -10.21
N GLN A 157 5.45 -6.25 -10.51
CA GLN A 157 4.38 -5.81 -9.62
C GLN A 157 3.25 -6.84 -9.60
N ASP A 158 2.53 -6.89 -8.50
CA ASP A 158 1.48 -7.88 -8.29
C ASP A 158 0.34 -7.73 -9.27
N GLU A 159 -0.08 -6.50 -9.56
CA GLU A 159 -1.12 -6.20 -10.54
C GLU A 159 -0.67 -6.58 -11.97
N ALA A 160 0.63 -6.43 -12.28
CA ALA A 160 1.17 -6.86 -13.57
C ALA A 160 1.22 -8.39 -13.69
N ASN A 161 1.54 -9.10 -12.60
CA ASN A 161 1.50 -10.56 -12.55
C ASN A 161 0.04 -11.05 -12.67
N PHE A 162 -0.90 -10.42 -11.95
CA PHE A 162 -2.33 -10.70 -12.07
C PHE A 162 -2.81 -10.51 -13.51
N ALA A 163 -2.50 -9.36 -14.13
CA ALA A 163 -2.86 -9.05 -15.51
C ALA A 163 -2.31 -10.08 -16.51
N ALA A 164 -1.04 -10.46 -16.36
CA ALA A 164 -0.38 -11.43 -17.22
C ALA A 164 -1.04 -12.83 -17.16
N ILE A 165 -1.51 -13.23 -15.96
CA ILE A 165 -2.14 -14.55 -15.77
C ILE A 165 -3.60 -14.55 -16.25
N THR A 166 -4.35 -13.48 -15.96
CA THR A 166 -5.79 -13.40 -16.26
C THR A 166 -6.12 -12.92 -17.66
N GLY A 167 -5.15 -12.33 -18.37
CA GLY A 167 -5.38 -11.68 -19.67
C GLY A 167 -6.08 -10.32 -19.56
N VAL A 168 -6.28 -9.80 -18.36
CA VAL A 168 -6.81 -8.43 -18.15
C VAL A 168 -5.75 -7.43 -18.58
N PRO A 169 -6.11 -6.36 -19.31
CA PRO A 169 -5.17 -5.30 -19.64
C PRO A 169 -4.47 -4.73 -18.38
N PRO A 170 -3.14 -4.54 -18.40
CA PRO A 170 -2.39 -4.05 -17.23
C PRO A 170 -2.93 -2.73 -16.68
N SER A 171 -3.35 -1.80 -17.53
CA SER A 171 -3.99 -0.54 -17.15
C SER A 171 -5.28 -0.73 -16.34
N LEU A 172 -6.08 -1.77 -16.67
CA LEU A 172 -7.29 -2.10 -15.89
C LEU A 172 -6.95 -2.80 -14.57
N ALA A 173 -5.91 -3.62 -14.53
CA ALA A 173 -5.50 -4.32 -13.31
C ALA A 173 -5.00 -3.35 -12.23
N VAL A 174 -4.33 -2.26 -12.62
CA VAL A 174 -3.80 -1.24 -11.68
C VAL A 174 -4.83 -0.15 -11.33
N LEU A 175 -5.93 -0.05 -12.05
CA LEU A 175 -6.94 1.00 -11.86
C LEU A 175 -7.54 1.03 -10.45
N PRO A 176 -7.88 -0.11 -9.80
CA PRO A 176 -8.36 -0.13 -8.41
C PRO A 176 -7.36 0.52 -7.44
N GLY A 177 -6.07 0.29 -7.62
CA GLY A 177 -5.01 0.90 -6.81
C GLY A 177 -4.97 2.42 -6.97
N LEU A 178 -5.05 2.92 -8.20
CA LEU A 178 -5.11 4.36 -8.48
C LEU A 178 -6.36 5.01 -7.88
N ILE A 179 -7.53 4.38 -8.03
CA ILE A 179 -8.78 4.86 -7.44
C ILE A 179 -8.67 4.90 -5.91
N CYS A 180 -8.15 3.82 -5.30
CA CYS A 180 -7.94 3.74 -3.86
C CYS A 180 -6.99 4.86 -3.38
N LEU A 181 -5.89 5.09 -4.10
CA LEU A 181 -4.94 6.17 -3.82
C LEU A 181 -5.65 7.53 -3.81
N VAL A 182 -6.31 7.89 -4.91
CA VAL A 182 -6.96 9.20 -5.07
C VAL A 182 -8.05 9.41 -4.02
N LEU A 183 -8.95 8.45 -3.84
CA LEU A 183 -10.06 8.56 -2.89
C LEU A 183 -9.57 8.57 -1.44
N SER A 184 -8.63 7.70 -1.08
CA SER A 184 -8.09 7.65 0.29
C SER A 184 -7.42 8.96 0.67
N TYR A 185 -6.55 9.50 -0.19
CA TYR A 185 -5.91 10.79 0.07
C TYR A 185 -6.92 11.95 0.07
N TRP A 186 -7.86 11.98 -0.86
CA TRP A 186 -8.91 12.99 -0.89
C TRP A 186 -9.70 13.00 0.42
N PHE A 187 -10.23 11.86 0.82
CA PHE A 187 -11.02 11.75 2.05
C PHE A 187 -10.19 12.01 3.30
N LEU A 188 -8.93 11.57 3.33
CA LEU A 188 -8.04 11.80 4.46
C LEU A 188 -7.72 13.28 4.61
N VAL A 189 -7.27 13.95 3.53
CA VAL A 189 -6.93 15.38 3.54
C VAL A 189 -8.13 16.23 3.88
N THR A 190 -9.32 15.87 3.40
CA THR A 190 -10.56 16.62 3.71
C THR A 190 -11.07 16.40 5.13
N ALA A 191 -10.62 15.37 5.84
CA ALA A 191 -10.92 15.18 7.26
C ALA A 191 -10.27 16.25 8.17
N PHE A 192 -9.26 16.97 7.67
CA PHE A 192 -8.58 18.03 8.41
C PHE A 192 -9.08 19.43 7.99
N PRO A 193 -9.15 20.41 8.92
CA PRO A 193 -9.40 21.80 8.60
C PRO A 193 -8.38 22.34 7.57
N ARG A 194 -8.81 23.21 6.66
CA ARG A 194 -7.97 23.71 5.55
C ARG A 194 -6.59 24.20 6.00
N GLY A 195 -6.52 24.95 7.10
CA GLY A 195 -5.24 25.49 7.64
C GLY A 195 -4.30 24.45 8.27
N GLN A 196 -4.77 23.22 8.50
CA GLN A 196 -4.00 22.16 9.18
C GLN A 196 -3.59 21.02 8.23
N ARG A 197 -4.12 20.96 7.03
CA ARG A 197 -3.96 19.83 6.09
C ARG A 197 -2.49 19.46 5.83
N LEU A 198 -1.68 20.43 5.43
CA LEU A 198 -0.26 20.18 5.16
C LEU A 198 0.49 19.73 6.41
N ARG A 199 0.17 20.31 7.55
CA ARG A 199 0.82 19.94 8.83
C ARG A 199 0.45 18.54 9.29
N ALA A 200 -0.76 18.08 9.00
CA ALA A 200 -1.21 16.75 9.36
C ALA A 200 -0.67 15.67 8.42
N VAL A 201 -0.42 16.01 7.16
CA VAL A 201 -0.07 15.05 6.10
C VAL A 201 1.42 14.97 5.83
N VAL A 202 2.14 16.11 5.81
CA VAL A 202 3.55 16.13 5.40
C VAL A 202 4.48 15.32 6.33
N PRO A 203 4.44 15.47 7.67
CA PRO A 203 5.36 14.71 8.53
C PRO A 203 5.16 13.19 8.45
N PRO A 204 3.93 12.63 8.48
CA PRO A 204 3.73 11.21 8.27
C PRO A 204 4.23 10.72 6.90
N LEU A 205 4.02 11.47 5.82
CA LEU A 205 4.53 11.10 4.49
C LEU A 205 6.05 11.06 4.44
N LEU A 206 6.73 12.06 5.02
CA LEU A 206 8.20 12.03 5.14
C LEU A 206 8.67 10.86 5.98
N GLY A 207 7.93 10.55 7.07
CA GLY A 207 8.18 9.38 7.90
C GLY A 207 8.04 8.08 7.12
N VAL A 208 6.97 7.94 6.33
CA VAL A 208 6.78 6.77 5.48
C VAL A 208 7.93 6.61 4.48
N ALA A 209 8.34 7.68 3.81
CA ALA A 209 9.47 7.62 2.88
C ALA A 209 10.77 7.16 3.58
N LEU A 210 11.04 7.71 4.78
CA LEU A 210 12.16 7.29 5.61
C LEU A 210 12.03 5.82 6.04
N GLY A 211 10.84 5.41 6.49
CA GLY A 211 10.55 4.04 6.91
C GLY A 211 10.73 3.02 5.79
N ILE A 212 10.25 3.33 4.58
CA ILE A 212 10.46 2.49 3.39
C ILE A 212 11.95 2.35 3.10
N ALA A 213 12.70 3.46 3.12
CA ALA A 213 14.13 3.45 2.85
C ALA A 213 14.89 2.62 3.91
N LEU A 214 14.63 2.84 5.19
CA LEU A 214 15.26 2.10 6.28
C LEU A 214 14.87 0.62 6.27
N TRP A 215 13.59 0.30 6.06
CA TRP A 215 13.10 -1.07 5.99
C TRP A 215 13.69 -1.81 4.80
N GLY A 216 13.62 -1.23 3.61
CA GLY A 216 14.11 -1.86 2.39
C GLY A 216 15.62 -2.08 2.33
N SER A 217 16.39 -1.16 2.95
CA SER A 217 17.86 -1.17 2.81
C SER A 217 18.61 -1.76 3.99
N VAL A 218 18.03 -1.74 5.21
CA VAL A 218 18.76 -2.09 6.43
C VAL A 218 17.97 -3.04 7.32
N LEU A 219 16.84 -2.60 7.85
CA LEU A 219 16.12 -3.33 8.90
C LEU A 219 15.43 -4.59 8.37
N GLY A 220 14.77 -4.51 7.22
CA GLY A 220 14.04 -5.64 6.66
C GLY A 220 14.93 -6.85 6.40
N PRO A 221 16.08 -6.72 5.68
CA PRO A 221 17.01 -7.83 5.46
C PRO A 221 17.60 -8.40 6.74
N LEU A 222 17.68 -7.64 7.84
CA LEU A 222 18.19 -8.10 9.14
C LEU A 222 17.13 -8.87 9.93
N VAL A 223 15.85 -8.51 9.79
CA VAL A 223 14.75 -9.07 10.59
C VAL A 223 14.08 -10.24 9.88
N LEU A 224 13.90 -10.14 8.58
CA LEU A 224 13.22 -11.13 7.71
C LEU A 224 14.03 -11.31 6.41
N PRO A 225 15.10 -12.08 6.45
CA PRO A 225 16.00 -12.26 5.30
C PRO A 225 15.36 -12.98 4.10
#